data_39a5fc7bfb725ab4084a760011922869
#
_entry.id   39a5fc7bfb725ab4084a760011922869
#
_cell.length_a   1.000
_cell.length_b   1.000
_cell.length_c   1.000
_cell.angle_alpha   90.00
_cell.angle_beta   90.00
_cell.angle_gamma   90.00
#
_symmetry.space_group_name_H-M   'P 1'
#
loop_
_entity.id
_entity.type
_entity.pdbx_description
1 polymer ?
#
loop_
_entity_poly.entity_id
_entity_poly.type
_entity_poly.pdbx_seq_one_letter_code
_entity_poly.pdbx_strand_id
1 'polypeptide(L)'
;MEYKKAYDFLYKKSLEKNFLTLANHIKKIGPLKIKLSKMNFVDHLSKIIVGQQLSVKSAAAIWARVEEILKQNRYKKINERLNKKLKEAGLSRQKIQYLNGIIFNQELINLSNKTLKDLSSEEFYELLIKIKGIGPWSIEMSRIFYVGDPDIFSFLDLGLKNAHLRIFDIKNYNESFYQEFSPYRSYMCLYMWRLLEDDDVVI
;
A
#
# COMPACT_ATOMS: atom_id res chain seq x y z
N MET A 1 12.66 -7.81 -17.74
CA MET A 1 11.48 -7.48 -16.91
C MET A 1 11.96 -6.74 -15.68
N GLU A 2 11.30 -5.64 -15.33
CA GLU A 2 11.70 -4.70 -14.26
C GLU A 2 11.96 -5.36 -12.89
N TYR A 3 11.04 -6.21 -12.45
CA TYR A 3 11.19 -6.92 -11.17
C TYR A 3 12.45 -7.80 -11.07
N LYS A 4 12.97 -8.32 -12.20
CA LYS A 4 14.26 -9.03 -12.19
C LYS A 4 15.41 -8.07 -12.03
N LYS A 5 15.37 -6.92 -12.73
CA LYS A 5 16.38 -5.85 -12.56
C LYS A 5 16.40 -5.33 -11.12
N ALA A 6 15.21 -5.16 -10.51
CA ALA A 6 15.10 -4.75 -9.12
C ALA A 6 15.72 -5.78 -8.17
N TYR A 7 15.46 -7.08 -8.39
CA TYR A 7 16.07 -8.17 -7.61
C TYR A 7 17.60 -8.11 -7.70
N ASP A 8 18.13 -8.10 -8.93
CA ASP A 8 19.59 -8.11 -9.17
C ASP A 8 20.25 -6.88 -8.54
N PHE A 9 19.63 -5.69 -8.70
CA PHE A 9 20.12 -4.44 -8.13
C PHE A 9 20.14 -4.46 -6.59
N LEU A 10 19.01 -4.82 -5.98
CA LEU A 10 18.86 -4.82 -4.52
C LEU A 10 19.77 -5.88 -3.88
N TYR A 11 19.89 -7.05 -4.48
CA TYR A 11 20.80 -8.09 -4.01
C TYR A 11 22.25 -7.63 -4.05
N LYS A 12 22.72 -7.10 -5.21
CA LYS A 12 24.07 -6.58 -5.38
C LYS A 12 24.36 -5.42 -4.43
N LYS A 13 23.46 -4.45 -4.34
CA LYS A 13 23.59 -3.30 -3.43
C LYS A 13 23.69 -3.74 -1.96
N SER A 14 22.91 -4.75 -1.57
CA SER A 14 22.96 -5.29 -0.21
C SER A 14 24.32 -5.93 0.12
N LEU A 15 24.94 -6.63 -0.83
CA LEU A 15 26.29 -7.18 -0.68
C LEU A 15 27.35 -6.07 -0.61
N GLU A 16 27.29 -5.09 -1.50
CA GLU A 16 28.20 -3.93 -1.54
C GLU A 16 28.23 -3.15 -0.22
N LYS A 17 27.06 -3.04 0.42
CA LYS A 17 26.89 -2.34 1.71
C LYS A 17 27.10 -3.24 2.92
N ASN A 18 27.49 -4.50 2.73
CA ASN A 18 27.62 -5.50 3.79
C ASN A 18 26.33 -5.76 4.61
N PHE A 19 25.17 -5.58 3.99
CA PHE A 19 23.87 -5.89 4.59
C PHE A 19 23.52 -7.38 4.38
N LEU A 20 24.29 -8.27 5.02
CA LEU A 20 24.22 -9.71 4.77
C LEU A 20 22.84 -10.31 5.09
N THR A 21 22.19 -9.86 6.16
CA THR A 21 20.82 -10.29 6.51
C THR A 21 19.85 -10.01 5.38
N LEU A 22 19.88 -8.79 4.83
CA LEU A 22 19.04 -8.40 3.70
C LEU A 22 19.39 -9.19 2.44
N ALA A 23 20.66 -9.32 2.10
CA ALA A 23 21.11 -10.06 0.92
C ALA A 23 20.64 -11.53 0.97
N ASN A 24 20.78 -12.19 2.11
CA ASN A 24 20.32 -13.57 2.31
C ASN A 24 18.80 -13.69 2.19
N HIS A 25 18.05 -12.72 2.75
CA HIS A 25 16.60 -12.68 2.65
C HIS A 25 16.13 -12.49 1.18
N ILE A 26 16.71 -11.52 0.45
CA ILE A 26 16.43 -11.31 -0.97
C ILE A 26 16.71 -12.58 -1.79
N LYS A 27 17.86 -13.22 -1.56
CA LYS A 27 18.26 -14.46 -2.24
C LYS A 27 17.30 -15.61 -1.96
N LYS A 28 16.87 -15.77 -0.70
CA LYS A 28 15.91 -16.82 -0.27
C LYS A 28 14.56 -16.68 -0.97
N ILE A 29 14.04 -15.44 -1.08
CA ILE A 29 12.73 -15.18 -1.66
C ILE A 29 12.76 -15.21 -3.20
N GLY A 30 13.84 -14.76 -3.81
CA GLY A 30 13.93 -14.57 -5.26
C GLY A 30 13.19 -13.32 -5.76
N PRO A 31 13.02 -13.17 -7.10
CA PRO A 31 12.45 -11.96 -7.69
C PRO A 31 10.96 -11.77 -7.35
N LEU A 32 10.62 -10.67 -6.68
CA LEU A 32 9.26 -10.27 -6.34
C LEU A 32 8.65 -9.34 -7.41
N LYS A 33 7.35 -9.50 -7.67
CA LYS A 33 6.57 -8.61 -8.56
C LYS A 33 5.64 -7.74 -7.73
N ILE A 34 5.57 -6.45 -8.05
CA ILE A 34 4.47 -5.59 -7.58
C ILE A 34 3.18 -6.12 -8.20
N LYS A 35 2.25 -6.58 -7.36
CA LYS A 35 0.93 -7.04 -7.79
C LYS A 35 -0.01 -5.85 -7.89
N LEU A 36 -0.20 -5.33 -9.11
CA LEU A 36 -1.09 -4.19 -9.34
C LEU A 36 -2.55 -4.56 -9.07
N SER A 37 -3.26 -3.63 -8.46
CA SER A 37 -4.70 -3.71 -8.26
C SER A 37 -5.42 -3.79 -9.61
N LYS A 38 -6.39 -4.71 -9.71
CA LYS A 38 -7.29 -4.83 -10.87
C LYS A 38 -8.62 -4.10 -10.65
N MET A 39 -8.82 -3.49 -9.49
CA MET A 39 -10.01 -2.72 -9.14
C MET A 39 -10.02 -1.39 -9.91
N ASN A 40 -11.18 -0.75 -10.02
CA ASN A 40 -11.20 0.67 -10.34
C ASN A 40 -10.57 1.48 -9.21
N PHE A 41 -10.22 2.74 -9.47
CA PHE A 41 -9.46 3.53 -8.50
C PHE A 41 -10.23 3.85 -7.22
N VAL A 42 -11.55 4.08 -7.34
CA VAL A 42 -12.43 4.34 -6.19
C VAL A 42 -12.46 3.14 -5.25
N ASP A 43 -12.60 1.92 -5.79
CA ASP A 43 -12.58 0.69 -5.00
C ASP A 43 -11.20 0.42 -4.38
N HIS A 44 -10.13 0.73 -5.11
CA HIS A 44 -8.76 0.63 -4.60
C HIS A 44 -8.55 1.54 -3.38
N LEU A 45 -8.91 2.83 -3.48
CA LEU A 45 -8.83 3.76 -2.36
C LEU A 45 -9.73 3.34 -1.19
N SER A 46 -10.94 2.86 -1.49
CA SER A 46 -11.88 2.35 -0.48
C SER A 46 -11.27 1.19 0.30
N LYS A 47 -10.61 0.25 -0.39
CA LYS A 47 -9.90 -0.87 0.24
C LYS A 47 -8.76 -0.39 1.14
N ILE A 48 -7.99 0.61 0.71
CA ILE A 48 -6.92 1.21 1.53
C ILE A 48 -7.51 1.80 2.81
N ILE A 49 -8.59 2.60 2.73
CA ILE A 49 -9.26 3.17 3.92
C ILE A 49 -9.73 2.08 4.88
N VAL A 50 -10.33 1.02 4.36
CA VAL A 50 -10.76 -0.12 5.19
C VAL A 50 -9.59 -0.74 5.92
N GLY A 51 -8.45 -0.88 5.24
CA GLY A 51 -7.24 -1.51 5.77
C GLY A 51 -6.41 -0.68 6.75
N GLN A 52 -6.62 0.64 6.83
CA GLN A 52 -5.83 1.50 7.73
C GLN A 52 -5.86 0.99 9.19
N GLN A 53 -4.69 0.94 9.84
CA GLN A 53 -4.53 0.52 11.24
C GLN A 53 -4.99 -0.91 11.54
N LEU A 54 -4.99 -1.79 10.55
CA LEU A 54 -5.34 -3.20 10.69
C LEU A 54 -4.20 -4.09 10.21
N SER A 55 -4.14 -5.32 10.74
CA SER A 55 -3.30 -6.37 10.14
C SER A 55 -3.81 -6.73 8.74
N VAL A 56 -2.92 -7.23 7.89
CA VAL A 56 -3.26 -7.66 6.51
C VAL A 56 -4.44 -8.63 6.50
N LYS A 57 -4.45 -9.60 7.40
CA LYS A 57 -5.51 -10.60 7.54
C LYS A 57 -6.85 -9.96 7.93
N SER A 58 -6.85 -9.08 8.92
CA SER A 58 -8.07 -8.38 9.37
C SER A 58 -8.60 -7.44 8.29
N ALA A 59 -7.71 -6.69 7.62
CA ALA A 59 -8.07 -5.80 6.52
C ALA A 59 -8.74 -6.56 5.36
N ALA A 60 -8.18 -7.70 4.96
CA ALA A 60 -8.73 -8.55 3.90
C ALA A 60 -10.13 -9.09 4.27
N ALA A 61 -10.31 -9.57 5.50
CA ALA A 61 -11.58 -10.11 5.97
C ALA A 61 -12.69 -9.03 6.05
N ILE A 62 -12.35 -7.82 6.51
CA ILE A 62 -13.30 -6.70 6.57
C ILE A 62 -13.61 -6.21 5.16
N TRP A 63 -12.59 -6.05 4.29
CA TRP A 63 -12.80 -5.62 2.92
C TRP A 63 -13.75 -6.54 2.15
N ALA A 64 -13.59 -7.85 2.26
CA ALA A 64 -14.46 -8.81 1.58
C ALA A 64 -15.95 -8.59 1.93
N ARG A 65 -16.27 -8.34 3.21
CA ARG A 65 -17.64 -8.04 3.65
C ARG A 65 -18.12 -6.66 3.15
N VAL A 66 -17.26 -5.66 3.22
CA VAL A 66 -17.57 -4.29 2.77
C VAL A 66 -17.81 -4.24 1.27
N GLU A 67 -16.95 -4.88 0.49
CA GLU A 67 -17.09 -4.94 -0.97
C GLU A 67 -18.41 -5.59 -1.39
N GLU A 68 -18.79 -6.70 -0.75
CA GLU A 68 -20.06 -7.37 -1.00
C GLU A 68 -21.26 -6.46 -0.70
N ILE A 69 -21.23 -5.76 0.45
CA ILE A 69 -22.28 -4.80 0.82
C ILE A 69 -22.38 -3.65 -0.19
N LEU A 70 -21.25 -3.11 -0.64
CA LEU A 70 -21.21 -2.02 -1.62
C LEU A 70 -21.76 -2.47 -2.98
N LYS A 71 -21.35 -3.64 -3.46
CA LYS A 71 -21.84 -4.23 -4.74
C LYS A 71 -23.34 -4.48 -4.69
N GLN A 72 -23.88 -5.09 -3.63
CA GLN A 72 -25.32 -5.34 -3.46
C GLN A 72 -26.13 -4.04 -3.46
N ASN A 73 -25.58 -2.95 -2.92
CA ASN A 73 -26.24 -1.65 -2.90
C ASN A 73 -25.96 -0.80 -4.15
N ARG A 74 -25.27 -1.36 -5.18
CA ARG A 74 -24.92 -0.67 -6.44
C ARG A 74 -24.26 0.69 -6.19
N TYR A 75 -23.40 0.78 -5.19
CA TYR A 75 -22.70 2.01 -4.80
C TYR A 75 -23.64 3.23 -4.62
N LYS A 76 -24.87 2.99 -4.12
CA LYS A 76 -25.80 4.07 -3.79
C LYS A 76 -25.31 4.84 -2.55
N LYS A 77 -25.73 6.12 -2.44
CA LYS A 77 -25.41 6.95 -1.27
C LYS A 77 -25.63 6.18 0.04
N ILE A 78 -24.65 6.27 0.94
CA ILE A 78 -24.72 5.57 2.23
C ILE A 78 -25.83 6.21 3.07
N ASN A 79 -26.95 5.49 3.19
CA ASN A 79 -28.07 5.82 4.06
C ASN A 79 -27.93 5.10 5.42
N GLU A 80 -28.87 5.31 6.34
CA GLU A 80 -28.82 4.71 7.68
C GLU A 80 -28.77 3.17 7.65
N ARG A 81 -29.55 2.53 6.77
CA ARG A 81 -29.55 1.07 6.62
C ARG A 81 -28.19 0.55 6.15
N LEU A 82 -27.59 1.21 5.18
CA LEU A 82 -26.27 0.85 4.66
C LEU A 82 -25.19 1.12 5.70
N ASN A 83 -25.29 2.26 6.40
CA ASN A 83 -24.40 2.60 7.51
C ASN A 83 -24.38 1.51 8.60
N LYS A 84 -25.56 0.99 8.99
CA LYS A 84 -25.68 -0.11 9.95
C LYS A 84 -24.96 -1.36 9.45
N LYS A 85 -25.19 -1.79 8.21
CA LYS A 85 -24.50 -2.95 7.61
C LYS A 85 -22.99 -2.79 7.57
N LEU A 86 -22.49 -1.61 7.22
CA LEU A 86 -21.05 -1.32 7.17
C LEU A 86 -20.41 -1.36 8.58
N LYS A 87 -21.12 -0.89 9.61
CA LYS A 87 -20.68 -1.03 11.01
C LYS A 87 -20.61 -2.51 11.43
N GLU A 88 -21.63 -3.29 11.09
CA GLU A 88 -21.69 -4.74 11.38
C GLU A 88 -20.57 -5.50 10.63
N ALA A 89 -20.14 -5.01 9.46
CA ALA A 89 -18.99 -5.54 8.74
C ALA A 89 -17.63 -5.21 9.40
N GLY A 90 -17.60 -4.33 10.41
CA GLY A 90 -16.41 -3.98 11.18
C GLY A 90 -15.85 -2.60 10.91
N LEU A 91 -16.59 -1.70 10.24
CA LEU A 91 -16.11 -0.34 9.98
C LEU A 91 -16.43 0.62 11.13
N SER A 92 -15.48 1.47 11.49
CA SER A 92 -15.72 2.61 12.36
C SER A 92 -16.60 3.67 11.66
N ARG A 93 -17.28 4.51 12.46
CA ARG A 93 -18.08 5.63 11.93
C ARG A 93 -17.24 6.54 11.03
N GLN A 94 -16.00 6.79 11.41
CA GLN A 94 -15.07 7.63 10.65
C GLN A 94 -14.72 7.03 9.29
N LYS A 95 -14.38 5.73 9.22
CA LYS A 95 -14.10 5.04 7.96
C LYS A 95 -15.31 5.04 7.02
N ILE A 96 -16.53 4.90 7.55
CA ILE A 96 -17.76 4.99 6.74
C ILE A 96 -17.93 6.38 6.14
N GLN A 97 -17.62 7.45 6.89
CA GLN A 97 -17.64 8.82 6.36
C GLN A 97 -16.60 9.01 5.23
N TYR A 98 -15.40 8.48 5.41
CA TYR A 98 -14.35 8.53 4.38
C TYR A 98 -14.75 7.77 3.11
N LEU A 99 -15.29 6.57 3.25
CA LEU A 99 -15.81 5.79 2.12
C LEU A 99 -16.88 6.55 1.35
N ASN A 100 -17.83 7.19 2.06
CA ASN A 100 -18.87 7.98 1.40
C ASN A 100 -18.28 9.14 0.58
N GLY A 101 -17.25 9.81 1.11
CA GLY A 101 -16.53 10.87 0.40
C GLY A 101 -15.79 10.38 -0.85
N ILE A 102 -15.21 9.17 -0.81
CA ILE A 102 -14.48 8.57 -1.94
C ILE A 102 -15.44 8.05 -3.01
N ILE A 103 -16.47 7.30 -2.64
CA ILE A 103 -17.40 6.63 -3.57
C ILE A 103 -18.19 7.64 -4.41
N PHE A 104 -18.45 8.84 -3.89
CA PHE A 104 -19.20 9.89 -4.58
C PHE A 104 -18.34 11.06 -5.07
N ASN A 105 -17.04 10.91 -5.03
CA ASN A 105 -16.13 11.91 -5.58
C ASN A 105 -16.12 11.84 -7.12
N GLN A 106 -16.75 12.83 -7.76
CA GLN A 106 -16.89 12.87 -9.22
C GLN A 106 -15.55 13.01 -9.93
N GLU A 107 -14.57 13.67 -9.32
CA GLU A 107 -13.21 13.77 -9.86
C GLU A 107 -12.57 12.40 -9.94
N LEU A 108 -12.61 11.59 -8.86
CA LEU A 108 -12.06 10.23 -8.82
C LEU A 108 -12.78 9.26 -9.77
N ILE A 109 -14.11 9.35 -9.86
CA ILE A 109 -14.93 8.47 -10.69
C ILE A 109 -14.59 8.63 -12.17
N ASN A 110 -14.27 9.85 -12.59
CA ASN A 110 -13.97 10.19 -13.99
C ASN A 110 -12.49 10.01 -14.36
N LEU A 111 -11.62 9.68 -13.42
CA LEU A 111 -10.22 9.44 -13.71
C LEU A 111 -10.01 8.10 -14.42
N SER A 112 -9.36 8.14 -15.58
CA SER A 112 -8.90 6.93 -16.26
C SER A 112 -7.62 6.39 -15.63
N ASN A 113 -7.40 5.08 -15.76
CA ASN A 113 -6.14 4.46 -15.33
C ASN A 113 -4.93 5.05 -16.07
N LYS A 114 -5.12 5.48 -17.31
CA LYS A 114 -4.07 6.14 -18.09
C LYS A 114 -3.73 7.49 -17.47
N THR A 115 -4.73 8.33 -17.22
CA THR A 115 -4.52 9.64 -16.58
C THR A 115 -3.75 9.51 -15.25
N LEU A 116 -4.15 8.56 -14.40
CA LEU A 116 -3.49 8.33 -13.11
C LEU A 116 -2.02 7.93 -13.23
N LYS A 117 -1.66 7.18 -14.28
CA LYS A 117 -0.27 6.77 -14.52
C LYS A 117 0.58 7.88 -15.12
N ASP A 118 -0.04 8.81 -15.84
CA ASP A 118 0.63 9.91 -16.50
C ASP A 118 0.87 11.11 -15.56
N LEU A 119 0.24 11.12 -14.35
CA LEU A 119 0.47 12.15 -13.34
C LEU A 119 1.89 12.06 -12.74
N SER A 120 2.52 13.22 -12.55
CA SER A 120 3.73 13.32 -11.73
C SER A 120 3.46 12.94 -10.26
N SER A 121 4.53 12.79 -9.48
CA SER A 121 4.41 12.49 -8.03
C SER A 121 3.64 13.58 -7.30
N GLU A 122 3.94 14.82 -7.61
CA GLU A 122 3.34 16.02 -7.04
C GLU A 122 1.86 16.12 -7.40
N GLU A 123 1.51 15.98 -8.68
CA GLU A 123 0.13 16.04 -9.15
C GLU A 123 -0.73 14.93 -8.52
N PHE A 124 -0.19 13.70 -8.44
CA PHE A 124 -0.88 12.58 -7.81
C PHE A 124 -1.08 12.82 -6.31
N TYR A 125 -0.09 13.40 -5.62
CA TYR A 125 -0.19 13.76 -4.21
C TYR A 125 -1.24 14.86 -4.00
N GLU A 126 -1.18 15.97 -4.75
CA GLU A 126 -2.10 17.10 -4.66
C GLU A 126 -3.56 16.72 -4.97
N LEU A 127 -3.75 15.77 -5.89
CA LEU A 127 -5.06 15.23 -6.20
C LEU A 127 -5.67 14.52 -5.00
N LEU A 128 -4.91 13.69 -4.30
CA LEU A 128 -5.43 12.77 -3.30
C LEU A 128 -5.42 13.32 -1.87
N ILE A 129 -4.46 14.18 -1.53
CA ILE A 129 -4.34 14.71 -0.15
C ILE A 129 -5.54 15.58 0.28
N LYS A 130 -6.29 16.12 -0.68
CA LYS A 130 -7.52 16.88 -0.45
C LYS A 130 -8.70 16.02 0.00
N ILE A 131 -8.60 14.69 -0.18
CA ILE A 131 -9.69 13.77 0.12
C ILE A 131 -9.61 13.37 1.59
N LYS A 132 -10.67 13.65 2.33
CA LYS A 132 -10.72 13.35 3.76
C LYS A 132 -10.54 11.85 4.01
N GLY A 133 -9.55 11.52 4.83
CA GLY A 133 -9.17 10.14 5.16
C GLY A 133 -8.01 9.59 4.33
N ILE A 134 -7.63 10.27 3.24
CA ILE A 134 -6.44 9.94 2.47
C ILE A 134 -5.27 10.77 3.00
N GLY A 135 -4.24 10.10 3.49
CA GLY A 135 -2.99 10.70 3.95
C GLY A 135 -1.81 10.20 3.13
N PRO A 136 -0.58 10.69 3.42
CA PRO A 136 0.63 10.33 2.68
C PRO A 136 0.82 8.82 2.51
N TRP A 137 0.65 8.03 3.58
CA TRP A 137 0.75 6.57 3.52
C TRP A 137 -0.22 5.96 2.49
N SER A 138 -1.48 6.41 2.45
CA SER A 138 -2.48 5.90 1.50
C SER A 138 -2.13 6.26 0.05
N ILE A 139 -1.54 7.44 -0.15
CA ILE A 139 -1.06 7.92 -1.46
C ILE A 139 0.11 7.05 -1.93
N GLU A 140 1.09 6.79 -1.07
CA GLU A 140 2.24 5.94 -1.34
C GLU A 140 1.81 4.51 -1.68
N MET A 141 0.88 3.91 -0.92
CA MET A 141 0.31 2.59 -1.22
C MET A 141 -0.39 2.58 -2.59
N SER A 142 -1.09 3.65 -2.95
CA SER A 142 -1.73 3.75 -4.26
C SER A 142 -0.71 3.89 -5.39
N ARG A 143 0.38 4.61 -5.18
CA ARG A 143 1.48 4.67 -6.15
C ARG A 143 2.13 3.32 -6.36
N ILE A 144 2.44 2.59 -5.29
CA ILE A 144 3.05 1.26 -5.40
C ILE A 144 2.08 0.27 -6.05
N PHE A 145 0.85 0.13 -5.52
CA PHE A 145 -0.03 -0.99 -5.85
C PHE A 145 -1.09 -0.70 -6.90
N TYR A 146 -1.26 0.55 -7.33
CA TYR A 146 -2.17 0.91 -8.42
C TYR A 146 -1.44 1.45 -9.64
N VAL A 147 -0.57 2.43 -9.46
CA VAL A 147 0.25 2.99 -10.54
C VAL A 147 1.37 2.04 -10.95
N GLY A 148 2.00 1.38 -9.99
CA GLY A 148 3.14 0.50 -10.20
C GLY A 148 4.47 1.20 -10.15
N ASP A 149 4.54 2.32 -9.42
CA ASP A 149 5.78 3.08 -9.27
C ASP A 149 6.86 2.23 -8.61
N PRO A 150 8.02 2.05 -9.23
CA PRO A 150 9.09 1.21 -8.70
C PRO A 150 9.86 1.85 -7.55
N ASP A 151 9.74 3.16 -7.35
CA ASP A 151 10.66 3.91 -6.49
C ASP A 151 10.00 4.73 -5.37
N ILE A 152 9.02 4.18 -4.69
CA ILE A 152 8.40 4.74 -3.49
C ILE A 152 8.89 4.00 -2.25
N PHE A 153 9.23 4.75 -1.18
CA PHE A 153 9.45 4.20 0.16
C PHE A 153 8.51 4.85 1.16
N SER A 154 7.74 4.06 1.89
CA SER A 154 6.72 4.56 2.81
C SER A 154 7.26 4.68 4.23
N PHE A 155 7.80 5.85 4.59
CA PHE A 155 8.37 6.08 5.93
C PHE A 155 7.35 6.06 7.07
N LEU A 156 6.07 6.26 6.76
CA LEU A 156 4.98 6.20 7.73
C LEU A 156 4.44 4.79 7.96
N ASP A 157 4.92 3.81 7.19
CA ASP A 157 4.52 2.42 7.34
C ASP A 157 5.22 1.76 8.54
N LEU A 158 4.42 1.37 9.54
CA LEU A 158 4.94 0.76 10.77
C LEU A 158 5.61 -0.60 10.50
N GLY A 159 5.11 -1.36 9.54
CA GLY A 159 5.72 -2.62 9.12
C GLY A 159 7.12 -2.40 8.57
N LEU A 160 7.31 -1.42 7.70
CA LEU A 160 8.64 -1.10 7.16
C LEU A 160 9.60 -0.64 8.27
N LYS A 161 9.14 0.17 9.21
CA LYS A 161 9.95 0.56 10.37
C LYS A 161 10.37 -0.64 11.22
N ASN A 162 9.45 -1.56 11.50
CA ASN A 162 9.74 -2.77 12.25
C ASN A 162 10.70 -3.70 11.49
N ALA A 163 10.51 -3.86 10.19
CA ALA A 163 11.41 -4.64 9.35
C ALA A 163 12.81 -4.03 9.28
N HIS A 164 12.93 -2.70 9.22
CA HIS A 164 14.22 -2.02 9.26
C HIS A 164 15.02 -2.41 10.50
N LEU A 165 14.40 -2.34 11.68
CA LEU A 165 15.07 -2.66 12.95
C LEU A 165 15.55 -4.14 13.02
N ARG A 166 14.93 -5.04 12.28
CA ARG A 166 15.33 -6.46 12.20
C ARG A 166 16.44 -6.73 11.20
N ILE A 167 16.45 -5.95 10.09
CA ILE A 167 17.40 -6.18 8.98
C ILE A 167 18.72 -5.50 9.24
N PHE A 168 18.68 -4.25 9.70
CA PHE A 168 19.84 -3.36 9.64
C PHE A 168 20.55 -3.17 10.98
N ASP A 169 19.89 -3.45 12.08
CA ASP A 169 20.39 -3.11 13.42
C ASP A 169 20.90 -1.65 13.53
N ILE A 170 20.36 -0.75 12.68
CA ILE A 170 20.74 0.65 12.57
C ILE A 170 19.54 1.51 12.94
N LYS A 171 19.75 2.48 13.82
CA LYS A 171 18.68 3.42 14.23
C LYS A 171 18.34 4.49 13.18
N ASN A 172 19.03 4.53 12.03
CA ASN A 172 18.87 5.54 10.97
C ASN A 172 17.75 5.17 10.00
N TYR A 173 16.51 5.21 10.46
CA TYR A 173 15.34 5.06 9.59
C TYR A 173 14.99 6.41 8.96
N ASN A 174 15.65 6.77 7.84
CA ASN A 174 15.49 8.06 7.16
C ASN A 174 15.65 7.96 5.64
N GLU A 175 15.30 9.04 4.95
CA GLU A 175 15.30 9.10 3.49
C GLU A 175 16.70 8.91 2.89
N SER A 176 17.73 9.52 3.45
CA SER A 176 19.11 9.41 2.98
C SER A 176 19.58 7.96 2.95
N PHE A 177 19.23 7.15 3.96
CA PHE A 177 19.55 5.73 3.98
C PHE A 177 18.89 4.97 2.83
N TYR A 178 17.58 5.20 2.60
CA TYR A 178 16.84 4.48 1.56
C TYR A 178 17.06 5.02 0.15
N GLN A 179 17.63 6.20 -0.01
CA GLN A 179 18.04 6.73 -1.32
C GLN A 179 19.04 5.82 -2.04
N GLU A 180 19.84 5.07 -1.30
CA GLU A 180 20.79 4.07 -1.84
C GLU A 180 20.10 2.94 -2.61
N PHE A 181 18.82 2.69 -2.37
CA PHE A 181 18.02 1.64 -3.02
C PHE A 181 17.17 2.16 -4.18
N SER A 182 17.24 3.47 -4.49
CA SER A 182 16.67 4.02 -5.71
C SER A 182 17.39 3.43 -6.94
N PRO A 183 16.67 3.11 -8.04
CA PRO A 183 15.27 3.42 -8.34
C PRO A 183 14.28 2.26 -8.00
N TYR A 184 14.56 1.42 -7.02
CA TYR A 184 13.75 0.22 -6.72
C TYR A 184 13.26 0.17 -5.27
N ARG A 185 13.00 1.33 -4.64
CA ARG A 185 12.56 1.41 -3.25
C ARG A 185 11.23 0.72 -2.98
N SER A 186 10.29 0.71 -3.95
CA SER A 186 9.03 -0.04 -3.81
C SER A 186 9.26 -1.55 -3.73
N TYR A 187 10.21 -2.08 -4.48
CA TYR A 187 10.60 -3.49 -4.38
C TYR A 187 11.31 -3.79 -3.06
N MET A 188 12.10 -2.85 -2.55
CA MET A 188 12.67 -2.95 -1.21
C MET A 188 11.58 -3.07 -0.14
N CYS A 189 10.50 -2.26 -0.22
CA CYS A 189 9.35 -2.39 0.66
C CYS A 189 8.73 -3.80 0.60
N LEU A 190 8.61 -4.41 -0.59
CA LEU A 190 8.08 -5.78 -0.71
C LEU A 190 8.92 -6.81 0.04
N TYR A 191 10.26 -6.74 -0.06
CA TYR A 191 11.15 -7.63 0.70
C TYR A 191 11.04 -7.41 2.20
N MET A 192 10.93 -6.16 2.63
CA MET A 192 10.79 -5.82 4.05
C MET A 192 9.46 -6.31 4.64
N TRP A 193 8.34 -6.13 3.93
CA TRP A 193 7.05 -6.67 4.38
C TRP A 193 7.06 -8.20 4.43
N ARG A 194 7.70 -8.85 3.46
CA ARG A 194 7.79 -10.31 3.42
C ARG A 194 8.57 -10.87 4.62
N LEU A 195 9.56 -10.14 5.13
CA LEU A 195 10.29 -10.54 6.34
C LEU A 195 9.37 -10.66 7.56
N LEU A 196 8.36 -9.79 7.66
CA LEU A 196 7.41 -9.81 8.79
C LEU A 196 6.38 -10.93 8.65
N GLU A 197 6.02 -11.32 7.42
CA GLU A 197 5.07 -12.42 7.17
C GLU A 197 5.68 -13.79 7.52
N ASP A 198 6.98 -13.99 7.33
CA ASP A 198 7.68 -15.23 7.65
C ASP A 198 7.69 -15.52 9.17
N ASP A 199 7.52 -14.50 10.04
CA ASP A 199 7.51 -14.66 11.49
C ASP A 199 6.10 -15.02 12.04
N ASP A 200 5.02 -14.71 11.32
CA ASP A 200 3.65 -15.10 11.71
C ASP A 200 3.38 -16.60 11.52
N VAL A 201 4.35 -17.37 11.02
CA VAL A 201 4.27 -18.83 10.81
C VAL A 201 4.90 -19.62 11.99
N VAL A 202 5.47 -18.94 12.98
CA VAL A 202 6.06 -19.57 14.18
C VAL A 202 5.26 -19.16 15.41
N ILE A 203 3.99 -19.58 15.48
CA ILE A 203 3.29 -19.90 16.74
C ILE A 203 2.33 -21.04 16.47
#